data_e646915b6a9a8013fbd135db8c8d14d0
#
_entry.id   e646915b6a9a8013fbd135db8c8d14d0
#
_cell.length_a   1.000
_cell.length_b   1.000
_cell.length_c   1.000
_cell.angle_alpha   90.00
_cell.angle_beta   90.00
_cell.angle_gamma   90.00
#
_symmetry.space_group_name_H-M   'P 1'
#
loop_
_entity.id
_entity.type
_entity.pdbx_description
1 polymer ?
#
loop_
_entity_poly.entity_id
_entity_poly.type
_entity_poly.pdbx_seq_one_letter_code
_entity_poly.pdbx_strand_id
1 'polypeptide(L)'
;MLKNPILTIRFNEETWTENCIYRQNNPNIACIYGAKCVLNEKYDLKSLFFVIEMNNTLNRIEGIGMIQNKSYIYDRKYSFYTNENYNRYMYKGSFRLDREILLLHNFRLVEVLDSTLFQGRNHFKRGIGFMKLTEKMFLKELHLLFETDEDLKREIMRIFKINNE
;
A
#
# COMPACT_ATOMS: atom_id res chain seq x y z
N MET A 1 6.15 -7.91 16.84
CA MET A 1 6.41 -8.55 15.55
C MET A 1 5.14 -8.48 14.71
N LEU A 2 5.18 -7.81 13.58
CA LEU A 2 4.01 -7.68 12.71
C LEU A 2 3.84 -8.97 11.90
N LYS A 3 3.08 -9.92 12.41
CA LYS A 3 2.80 -11.21 11.73
C LYS A 3 1.96 -11.07 10.45
N ASN A 4 1.44 -9.87 10.16
CA ASN A 4 0.54 -9.65 9.04
C ASN A 4 1.31 -9.49 7.73
N PRO A 5 0.77 -9.96 6.61
CA PRO A 5 1.43 -9.80 5.31
C PRO A 5 1.53 -8.33 4.90
N ILE A 6 2.51 -8.02 4.07
CA ILE A 6 2.52 -6.76 3.31
C ILE A 6 1.47 -6.86 2.22
N LEU A 7 0.71 -5.81 2.03
CA LEU A 7 -0.34 -5.72 1.03
C LEU A 7 0.07 -4.80 -0.12
N THR A 8 -0.55 -4.98 -1.26
CA THR A 8 -0.51 -4.05 -2.38
C THR A 8 -1.92 -3.61 -2.74
N ILE A 9 -2.06 -2.39 -3.23
CA ILE A 9 -3.29 -1.86 -3.81
C ILE A 9 -2.95 -1.09 -5.09
N ARG A 10 -3.84 -1.12 -6.08
CA ARG A 10 -3.59 -0.54 -7.41
C ARG A 10 -4.45 0.67 -7.66
N PHE A 11 -3.84 1.63 -8.34
CA PHE A 11 -4.47 2.84 -8.82
C PHE A 11 -4.24 2.98 -10.33
N ASN A 12 -5.23 3.46 -11.05
CA ASN A 12 -5.06 4.09 -12.34
C ASN A 12 -4.90 5.61 -12.15
N GLU A 13 -4.77 6.36 -13.24
CA GLU A 13 -4.61 7.81 -13.18
C GLU A 13 -5.78 8.51 -12.48
N GLU A 14 -7.01 8.12 -12.80
CA GLU A 14 -8.23 8.70 -12.21
C GLU A 14 -8.29 8.46 -10.70
N THR A 15 -8.21 7.20 -10.28
CA THR A 15 -8.32 6.84 -8.86
C THR A 15 -7.14 7.37 -8.04
N TRP A 16 -5.95 7.48 -8.62
CA TRP A 16 -4.81 8.10 -7.95
C TRP A 16 -5.02 9.59 -7.75
N THR A 17 -5.52 10.29 -8.76
CA THR A 17 -5.85 11.72 -8.68
C THR A 17 -6.91 11.98 -7.62
N GLU A 18 -8.00 11.21 -7.62
CA GLU A 18 -9.05 11.30 -6.61
C GLU A 18 -8.50 11.08 -5.18
N ASN A 19 -7.65 10.08 -5.01
CA ASN A 19 -7.00 9.78 -3.73
C ASN A 19 -6.11 10.94 -3.26
N CYS A 20 -5.29 11.50 -4.14
CA CYS A 20 -4.42 12.64 -3.83
C CYS A 20 -5.24 13.87 -3.41
N ILE A 21 -6.27 14.22 -4.16
CA ILE A 21 -7.16 15.37 -3.86
C ILE A 21 -7.84 15.17 -2.50
N TYR A 22 -8.34 13.97 -2.23
CA TYR A 22 -8.99 13.68 -0.96
C TYR A 22 -8.03 13.87 0.23
N ARG A 23 -6.79 13.35 0.14
CA ARG A 23 -5.77 13.50 1.19
C ARG A 23 -5.34 14.95 1.38
N GLN A 24 -5.21 15.72 0.30
CA GLN A 24 -4.90 17.15 0.38
C GLN A 24 -5.96 17.93 1.16
N ASN A 25 -7.23 17.60 0.97
CA ASN A 25 -8.36 18.21 1.66
C ASN A 25 -8.58 17.67 3.09
N ASN A 26 -7.91 16.58 3.46
CA ASN A 26 -8.04 15.92 4.75
C ASN A 26 -6.66 15.61 5.36
N PRO A 27 -5.89 16.61 5.81
CA PRO A 27 -4.48 16.47 6.19
C PRO A 27 -4.23 15.49 7.35
N ASN A 28 -5.25 15.17 8.15
CA ASN A 28 -5.16 14.17 9.22
C ASN A 28 -5.18 12.72 8.70
N ILE A 29 -5.44 12.53 7.41
CA ILE A 29 -5.47 11.22 6.76
C ILE A 29 -4.25 11.13 5.84
N ALA A 30 -3.23 10.39 6.29
CA ALA A 30 -2.00 10.24 5.51
C ALA A 30 -2.18 9.27 4.33
N CYS A 31 -2.96 8.19 4.53
CA CYS A 31 -3.32 7.25 3.48
C CYS A 31 -4.79 6.81 3.62
N ILE A 32 -5.42 6.50 2.49
CA ILE A 32 -6.78 5.99 2.44
C ILE A 32 -6.94 5.07 1.22
N TYR A 33 -7.60 3.93 1.43
CA TYR A 33 -7.74 2.91 0.40
C TYR A 33 -9.17 2.38 0.35
N GLY A 34 -9.72 2.31 -0.84
CA GLY A 34 -11.04 1.76 -1.09
C GLY A 34 -10.95 0.37 -1.71
N ALA A 35 -11.84 -0.53 -1.29
CA ALA A 35 -11.91 -1.89 -1.81
C ALA A 35 -13.35 -2.37 -1.98
N LYS A 36 -13.55 -3.28 -2.94
CA LYS A 36 -14.86 -3.92 -3.18
C LYS A 36 -15.21 -4.96 -2.11
N CYS A 37 -14.20 -5.53 -1.47
CA CYS A 37 -14.34 -6.55 -0.44
C CYS A 37 -13.56 -6.15 0.81
N VAL A 38 -13.98 -6.66 1.96
CA VAL A 38 -13.25 -6.48 3.23
C VAL A 38 -11.87 -7.12 3.16
N LEU A 39 -10.94 -6.53 3.87
CA LEU A 39 -9.68 -7.16 4.20
C LEU A 39 -9.99 -8.38 5.10
N ASN A 40 -9.24 -9.44 4.93
CA ASN A 40 -9.54 -10.76 5.50
C ASN A 40 -9.89 -10.71 7.00
N GLU A 41 -11.07 -11.26 7.36
CA GLU A 41 -11.60 -11.34 8.72
C GLU A 41 -10.77 -12.21 9.68
N LYS A 42 -9.80 -12.98 9.16
CA LYS A 42 -8.87 -13.76 9.98
C LYS A 42 -7.90 -12.92 10.82
N TYR A 43 -7.77 -11.65 10.49
CA TYR A 43 -6.89 -10.74 11.22
C TYR A 43 -7.69 -9.90 12.21
N ASP A 44 -7.16 -9.69 13.40
CA ASP A 44 -7.75 -8.83 14.40
C ASP A 44 -7.97 -7.41 13.86
N LEU A 45 -9.03 -6.73 14.35
CA LEU A 45 -9.35 -5.35 13.96
C LEU A 45 -8.21 -4.36 14.23
N LYS A 46 -7.37 -4.66 15.23
CA LYS A 46 -6.18 -3.84 15.58
C LYS A 46 -4.93 -4.21 14.80
N SER A 47 -4.99 -5.25 13.96
CA SER A 47 -3.86 -5.65 13.13
C SER A 47 -3.43 -4.52 12.20
N LEU A 48 -2.12 -4.25 12.16
CA LEU A 48 -1.51 -3.26 11.28
C LEU A 48 -1.02 -3.92 10.00
N PHE A 49 -1.23 -3.24 8.89
CA PHE A 49 -0.76 -3.67 7.57
C PHE A 49 0.00 -2.54 6.89
N PHE A 50 1.13 -2.87 6.28
CA PHE A 50 1.75 -2.04 5.27
C PHE A 50 1.06 -2.26 3.93
N VAL A 51 0.78 -1.17 3.23
CA VAL A 51 0.12 -1.19 1.92
C VAL A 51 1.00 -0.47 0.92
N ILE A 52 1.52 -1.20 -0.05
CA ILE A 52 2.30 -0.63 -1.16
C ILE A 52 1.31 -0.11 -2.22
N GLU A 53 1.41 1.17 -2.52
CA GLU A 53 0.57 1.87 -3.48
C GLU A 53 1.14 1.71 -4.90
N MET A 54 0.42 0.99 -5.76
CA MET A 54 0.83 0.72 -7.14
C MET A 54 0.12 1.67 -8.11
N ASN A 55 0.87 2.50 -8.82
CA ASN A 55 0.36 3.29 -9.92
C ASN A 55 0.51 2.51 -11.23
N ASN A 56 -0.58 1.92 -11.70
CA ASN A 56 -0.58 1.09 -12.90
C ASN A 56 -0.42 1.88 -14.21
N THR A 57 -0.69 3.18 -14.20
CA THR A 57 -0.50 4.06 -15.36
C THR A 57 0.99 4.38 -15.54
N LEU A 58 1.69 4.67 -14.44
CA LEU A 58 3.10 5.03 -14.47
C LEU A 58 4.05 3.83 -14.24
N ASN A 59 3.52 2.64 -13.97
CA ASN A 59 4.28 1.42 -13.66
C ASN A 59 5.32 1.61 -12.54
N ARG A 60 4.89 2.24 -11.45
CA ARG A 60 5.74 2.52 -10.29
C ARG A 60 4.93 2.49 -8.99
N ILE A 61 5.62 2.30 -7.87
CA ILE A 61 5.01 2.54 -6.56
C ILE A 61 4.96 4.05 -6.27
N GLU A 62 3.90 4.51 -5.60
CA GLU A 62 3.77 5.92 -5.18
C GLU A 62 4.07 6.12 -3.70
N GLY A 63 4.02 5.08 -2.91
CA GLY A 63 4.30 5.14 -1.49
C GLY A 63 3.95 3.85 -0.76
N ILE A 64 4.11 3.90 0.56
CA ILE A 64 3.71 2.82 1.47
C ILE A 64 2.94 3.44 2.62
N GLY A 65 1.65 3.08 2.73
CA GLY A 65 0.81 3.47 3.85
C GLY A 65 0.75 2.40 4.94
N MET A 66 0.28 2.79 6.13
CA MET A 66 0.03 1.88 7.24
C MET A 66 -1.42 2.03 7.70
N ILE A 67 -2.18 0.94 7.66
CA ILE A 67 -3.60 0.89 8.05
C ILE A 67 -3.85 -0.15 9.12
N GLN A 68 -4.93 0.02 9.87
CA GLN A 68 -5.51 -1.04 10.70
C GLN A 68 -6.53 -1.85 9.91
N ASN A 69 -6.80 -3.09 10.34
CA ASN A 69 -7.86 -3.94 9.79
C ASN A 69 -9.26 -3.45 10.24
N LYS A 70 -9.52 -2.16 10.07
CA LYS A 70 -10.79 -1.54 10.41
C LYS A 70 -11.32 -0.78 9.21
N SER A 71 -12.39 -1.29 8.61
CA SER A 71 -13.05 -0.63 7.48
C SER A 71 -14.15 0.33 7.95
N TYR A 72 -14.37 1.35 7.15
CA TYR A 72 -15.50 2.27 7.23
C TYR A 72 -16.46 1.89 6.10
N ILE A 73 -17.60 1.28 6.46
CA ILE A 73 -18.58 0.76 5.50
C ILE A 73 -19.65 1.84 5.28
N TYR A 74 -19.93 2.15 4.01
CA TYR A 74 -21.01 3.07 3.61
C TYR A 74 -20.99 4.46 4.28
N ASP A 75 -19.83 4.87 4.78
CA ASP A 75 -19.69 6.22 5.33
C ASP A 75 -19.51 7.22 4.18
N ARG A 76 -20.52 8.07 3.97
CA ARG A 76 -20.50 9.10 2.92
C ARG A 76 -19.29 10.04 2.98
N LYS A 77 -18.72 10.22 4.17
CA LYS A 77 -17.50 11.01 4.38
C LYS A 77 -16.32 10.50 3.57
N TYR A 78 -16.28 9.19 3.29
CA TYR A 78 -15.20 8.55 2.53
C TYR A 78 -15.63 8.18 1.08
N SER A 79 -16.77 8.68 0.62
CA SER A 79 -17.28 8.41 -0.73
C SER A 79 -16.73 9.44 -1.73
N PHE A 80 -15.51 9.26 -2.17
CA PHE A 80 -14.81 10.22 -3.03
C PHE A 80 -14.33 9.64 -4.38
N TYR A 81 -14.33 8.31 -4.54
CA TYR A 81 -14.07 7.71 -5.84
C TYR A 81 -15.31 7.79 -6.74
N THR A 82 -15.14 8.21 -7.99
CA THR A 82 -16.21 8.21 -9.00
C THR A 82 -16.78 6.81 -9.20
N ASN A 83 -15.94 5.77 -9.18
CA ASN A 83 -16.40 4.39 -9.15
C ASN A 83 -16.81 4.01 -7.73
N GLU A 84 -18.13 4.01 -7.47
CA GLU A 84 -18.73 3.73 -6.15
C GLU A 84 -18.31 2.38 -5.54
N ASN A 85 -17.92 1.40 -6.35
CA ASN A 85 -17.44 0.11 -5.85
C ASN A 85 -16.18 0.25 -4.97
N TYR A 86 -15.36 1.26 -5.21
CA TYR A 86 -14.18 1.54 -4.39
C TYR A 86 -14.48 2.30 -3.10
N ASN A 87 -15.69 2.86 -2.96
CA ASN A 87 -16.16 3.50 -1.73
C ASN A 87 -16.81 2.52 -0.74
N ARG A 88 -16.91 1.25 -1.09
CA ARG A 88 -17.67 0.26 -0.31
C ARG A 88 -17.02 -0.08 1.01
N TYR A 89 -15.73 -0.33 1.02
CA TYR A 89 -14.92 -0.61 2.20
C TYR A 89 -13.71 0.31 2.18
N MET A 90 -13.68 1.28 3.08
CA MET A 90 -12.62 2.29 3.16
C MET A 90 -11.72 2.01 4.34
N TYR A 91 -10.42 2.04 4.12
CA TYR A 91 -9.38 1.88 5.14
C TYR A 91 -8.50 3.12 5.15
N LYS A 92 -8.28 3.70 6.33
CA LYS A 92 -7.46 4.91 6.48
C LYS A 92 -6.34 4.71 7.48
N GLY A 93 -5.29 5.49 7.33
CA GLY A 93 -4.15 5.52 8.24
C GLY A 93 -3.56 6.92 8.40
N SER A 94 -2.89 7.10 9.52
CA SER A 94 -2.23 8.37 9.89
C SER A 94 -0.75 8.40 9.48
N PHE A 95 -0.23 7.31 8.91
CA PHE A 95 1.17 7.18 8.53
C PHE A 95 1.30 6.72 7.09
N ARG A 96 2.14 7.42 6.34
CA ARG A 96 2.47 7.12 4.96
C ARG A 96 3.87 7.66 4.62
N LEU A 97 4.63 6.85 3.91
CA LEU A 97 5.88 7.25 3.26
C LEU A 97 5.57 7.43 1.77
N ASP A 98 5.77 8.62 1.24
CA ASP A 98 5.67 8.82 -0.19
C ASP A 98 6.94 8.33 -0.92
N ARG A 99 6.87 8.27 -2.24
CA ARG A 99 7.95 7.77 -3.09
C ARG A 99 9.25 8.51 -2.88
N GLU A 100 9.21 9.83 -2.74
CA GLU A 100 10.39 10.68 -2.59
C GLU A 100 11.13 10.35 -1.29
N ILE A 101 10.42 10.14 -0.20
CA ILE A 101 10.99 9.71 1.09
C ILE A 101 11.60 8.33 0.97
N LEU A 102 10.91 7.39 0.31
CA LEU A 102 11.44 6.05 0.09
C LEU A 102 12.72 6.08 -0.75
N LEU A 103 12.75 6.87 -1.83
CA LEU A 103 13.93 7.05 -2.67
C LEU A 103 15.12 7.65 -1.90
N LEU A 104 14.85 8.64 -1.04
CA LEU A 104 15.87 9.27 -0.21
C LEU A 104 16.53 8.29 0.77
N HIS A 105 15.74 7.43 1.40
CA HIS A 105 16.23 6.53 2.45
C HIS A 105 16.66 5.16 1.96
N ASN A 106 16.09 4.66 0.87
CA ASN A 106 16.45 3.38 0.27
C ASN A 106 16.03 3.32 -1.21
N PHE A 107 16.81 3.96 -2.07
CA PHE A 107 16.60 3.95 -3.52
C PHE A 107 16.49 2.53 -4.09
N ARG A 108 17.34 1.61 -3.62
CA ARG A 108 17.34 0.22 -4.10
C ARG A 108 16.05 -0.53 -3.80
N LEU A 109 15.44 -0.28 -2.65
CA LEU A 109 14.13 -0.81 -2.30
C LEU A 109 13.07 -0.40 -3.33
N VAL A 110 13.05 0.87 -3.72
CA VAL A 110 12.07 1.39 -4.69
C VAL A 110 12.26 0.76 -6.06
N GLU A 111 13.51 0.67 -6.55
CA GLU A 111 13.82 0.01 -7.82
C GLU A 111 13.33 -1.44 -7.85
N VAL A 112 13.63 -2.20 -6.79
CA VAL A 112 13.27 -3.61 -6.71
C VAL A 112 11.76 -3.80 -6.58
N LEU A 113 11.05 -2.95 -5.85
CA LEU A 113 9.59 -2.98 -5.80
C LEU A 113 8.96 -2.64 -7.15
N ASP A 114 9.45 -1.61 -7.84
CA ASP A 114 8.95 -1.26 -9.18
C ASP A 114 9.16 -2.42 -10.16
N SER A 115 10.33 -3.03 -10.18
CA SER A 115 10.61 -4.17 -11.05
C SER A 115 9.75 -5.38 -10.69
N THR A 116 9.69 -5.75 -9.42
CA THR A 116 8.96 -6.95 -8.96
C THR A 116 7.46 -6.85 -9.21
N LEU A 117 6.86 -5.69 -8.97
CA LEU A 117 5.41 -5.51 -9.02
C LEU A 117 4.87 -5.24 -10.43
N PHE A 118 5.65 -4.61 -11.30
CA PHE A 118 5.15 -4.13 -12.60
C PHE A 118 5.72 -4.89 -13.80
N GLN A 119 6.80 -5.65 -13.66
CA GLN A 119 7.48 -6.31 -14.76
C GLN A 119 7.34 -7.85 -14.73
N GLY A 120 7.52 -8.46 -15.92
CA GLY A 120 7.51 -9.91 -16.07
C GLY A 120 6.12 -10.54 -16.09
N ARG A 121 6.07 -11.86 -16.25
CA ARG A 121 4.82 -12.63 -16.36
C ARG A 121 3.99 -12.63 -15.08
N ASN A 122 4.62 -12.51 -13.93
CA ASN A 122 3.99 -12.56 -12.62
C ASN A 122 3.86 -11.18 -11.98
N HIS A 123 3.67 -10.14 -12.79
CA HIS A 123 3.41 -8.79 -12.28
C HIS A 123 2.07 -8.72 -11.51
N PHE A 124 1.93 -7.72 -10.65
CA PHE A 124 0.76 -7.53 -9.80
C PHE A 124 -0.30 -6.57 -10.36
N LYS A 125 -0.15 -6.11 -11.59
CA LYS A 125 -1.04 -5.11 -12.20
C LYS A 125 -2.50 -5.57 -12.37
N ARG A 126 -2.75 -6.86 -12.47
CA ARG A 126 -4.08 -7.44 -12.73
C ARG A 126 -4.91 -7.75 -11.49
N GLY A 127 -4.37 -7.56 -10.30
CA GLY A 127 -5.11 -7.86 -9.08
C GLY A 127 -6.29 -6.92 -8.84
N ILE A 128 -7.21 -7.33 -7.98
CA ILE A 128 -8.38 -6.56 -7.55
C ILE A 128 -8.32 -6.38 -6.02
N GLY A 129 -8.56 -5.13 -5.55
CA GLY A 129 -8.52 -4.81 -4.13
C GLY A 129 -7.13 -5.01 -3.51
N PHE A 130 -7.09 -5.35 -2.23
CA PHE A 130 -5.84 -5.68 -1.55
C PHE A 130 -5.33 -7.05 -1.98
N MET A 131 -4.05 -7.12 -2.31
CA MET A 131 -3.37 -8.38 -2.56
C MET A 131 -2.16 -8.52 -1.64
N LYS A 132 -1.91 -9.77 -1.19
CA LYS A 132 -0.74 -10.08 -0.37
C LYS A 132 0.51 -10.14 -1.23
N LEU A 133 1.58 -9.56 -0.74
CA LEU A 133 2.91 -9.83 -1.26
C LEU A 133 3.29 -11.27 -0.87
N THR A 134 3.46 -12.14 -1.84
CA THR A 134 3.67 -13.59 -1.61
C THR A 134 5.15 -13.93 -1.56
N GLU A 135 5.49 -15.05 -0.88
CA GLU A 135 6.84 -15.62 -0.87
C GLU A 135 7.41 -15.79 -2.27
N LYS A 136 6.59 -16.21 -3.22
CA LYS A 136 7.00 -16.39 -4.62
C LYS A 136 7.53 -15.11 -5.26
N MET A 137 7.10 -13.95 -4.79
CA MET A 137 7.62 -12.66 -5.28
C MET A 137 8.93 -12.29 -4.60
N PHE A 138 9.14 -12.71 -3.36
CA PHE A 138 10.44 -12.58 -2.71
C PHE A 138 11.53 -13.39 -3.43
N LEU A 139 11.18 -14.54 -4.02
CA LEU A 139 12.12 -15.38 -4.79
C LEU A 139 12.61 -14.76 -6.10
N LYS A 140 12.07 -13.62 -6.55
CA LYS A 140 12.55 -12.90 -7.74
C LYS A 140 13.68 -11.94 -7.36
N GLU A 141 13.37 -10.67 -7.26
CA GLU A 141 14.34 -9.60 -7.05
C GLU A 141 14.41 -9.12 -5.61
N LEU A 142 13.30 -9.26 -4.84
CA LEU A 142 13.28 -8.85 -3.44
C LEU A 142 14.26 -9.63 -2.58
N HIS A 143 14.54 -10.90 -2.88
CA HIS A 143 15.52 -11.70 -2.14
C HIS A 143 16.96 -11.18 -2.27
N LEU A 144 17.25 -10.33 -3.25
CA LEU A 144 18.54 -9.66 -3.37
C LEU A 144 18.78 -8.64 -2.24
N LEU A 145 17.71 -8.17 -1.61
CA LEU A 145 17.77 -7.18 -0.53
C LEU A 145 17.28 -7.73 0.81
N PHE A 146 16.32 -8.66 0.79
CA PHE A 146 15.65 -9.16 1.98
C PHE A 146 15.49 -10.68 1.90
N GLU A 147 15.85 -11.39 2.96
CA GLU A 147 15.67 -12.84 3.03
C GLU A 147 14.20 -13.21 3.26
N THR A 148 13.47 -12.39 4.03
CA THR A 148 12.10 -12.63 4.43
C THR A 148 11.23 -11.37 4.32
N ASP A 149 9.91 -11.54 4.37
CA ASP A 149 8.97 -10.43 4.46
C ASP A 149 9.13 -9.63 5.77
N GLU A 150 9.60 -10.27 6.84
CA GLU A 150 9.90 -9.59 8.11
C GLU A 150 11.10 -8.63 7.99
N ASP A 151 12.08 -8.95 7.15
CA ASP A 151 13.22 -8.06 6.89
C ASP A 151 12.75 -6.80 6.13
N LEU A 152 11.89 -6.99 5.14
CA LEU A 152 11.28 -5.87 4.41
C LEU A 152 10.42 -5.01 5.36
N LYS A 153 9.62 -5.60 6.23
CA LYS A 153 8.84 -4.86 7.24
C LYS A 153 9.73 -4.07 8.20
N ARG A 154 10.83 -4.67 8.66
CA ARG A 154 11.81 -3.98 9.51
C ARG A 154 12.41 -2.76 8.80
N GLU A 155 12.74 -2.88 7.54
CA GLU A 155 13.26 -1.76 6.75
C GLU A 155 12.22 -0.66 6.57
N ILE A 156 10.98 -1.01 6.22
CA ILE A 156 9.87 -0.05 6.13
C ILE A 156 9.68 0.67 7.48
N MET A 157 9.66 -0.07 8.59
CA MET A 157 9.54 0.52 9.93
C MET A 157 10.70 1.43 10.29
N ARG A 158 11.92 1.08 9.88
CA ARG A 158 13.12 1.93 10.08
C ARG A 158 12.92 3.29 9.39
N ILE A 159 12.47 3.28 8.14
CA ILE A 159 12.23 4.52 7.38
C ILE A 159 11.10 5.34 8.04
N PHE A 160 10.01 4.69 8.48
CA PHE A 160 8.93 5.38 9.21
C PHE A 160 9.44 6.09 10.47
N LYS A 161 10.30 5.45 11.25
CA LYS A 161 10.86 6.06 12.47
C LYS A 161 11.71 7.28 12.15
N ILE A 162 12.64 7.16 11.21
CA ILE A 162 13.53 8.26 10.82
C ILE A 162 12.74 9.45 10.27
N ASN A 163 11.69 9.20 9.50
CA ASN A 163 10.90 10.26 8.89
C ASN A 163 9.98 10.99 9.90
N ASN A 164 9.72 10.41 11.07
CA ASN A 164 8.86 11.01 12.12
C ASN A 164 9.66 11.57 13.31
N GLU A 165 10.99 11.52 13.28
CA GLU A 165 11.90 12.21 14.20
C GLU A 165 12.22 13.61 13.69
#